data_8c07cc1ba7ed9adbab71711dc7cadb03
#
_entry.id   8c07cc1ba7ed9adbab71711dc7cadb03
#
_cell.length_a   1.000
_cell.length_b   1.000
_cell.length_c   1.000
_cell.angle_alpha   90.00
_cell.angle_beta   90.00
_cell.angle_gamma   90.00
#
_symmetry.space_group_name_H-M   'P 1'
#
loop_
_entity.id
_entity.type
_entity.pdbx_description
1 polymer ?
#
loop_
_entity_poly.entity_id
_entity_poly.type
_entity_poly.pdbx_seq_one_letter_code
_entity_poly.pdbx_strand_id
1 'polypeptide(L)'
;MSGNRRLFEGGLDLLHGAHRQGAAQATRNNKTATLPKLKQMLEAGSKQNIVQLERLDEVFDSIGVRPDPRNDPAMQGICDLNEAEIAKHGDAADRDLINIEYGQVAAHFYIARYGTLRRAAHALGHAKAVKLLDRTLVETRAIDRAFTQLYDHLLSRRTSSRYPGETALATTAAMHPGLTVGLALGGVLAAAALVKAGRSKRR
;
A
#
# COMPACT_ATOMS: atom_id res chain seq x y z
N MET A 1 10.55 -13.48 28.59
CA MET A 1 10.58 -13.09 27.16
C MET A 1 11.56 -11.92 27.00
N SER A 2 12.43 -11.96 25.98
CA SER A 2 13.35 -10.85 25.70
C SER A 2 12.56 -9.59 25.29
N GLY A 3 13.09 -8.39 25.59
CA GLY A 3 12.46 -7.12 25.20
C GLY A 3 12.20 -7.03 23.70
N ASN A 4 13.13 -7.53 22.87
CA ASN A 4 13.01 -7.54 21.41
C ASN A 4 11.84 -8.39 20.90
N ARG A 5 11.55 -9.51 21.56
CA ARG A 5 10.42 -10.38 21.19
C ARG A 5 9.08 -9.67 21.45
N ARG A 6 8.92 -9.03 22.62
CA ARG A 6 7.70 -8.27 22.94
C ARG A 6 7.47 -7.10 21.97
N LEU A 7 8.53 -6.39 21.58
CA LEU A 7 8.44 -5.30 20.60
C LEU A 7 8.04 -5.82 19.21
N PHE A 8 8.56 -6.97 18.82
CA PHE A 8 8.20 -7.61 17.54
C PHE A 8 6.73 -8.05 17.52
N GLU A 9 6.28 -8.79 18.52
CA GLU A 9 4.89 -9.28 18.64
C GLU A 9 3.91 -8.10 18.73
N GLY A 10 4.16 -7.10 19.59
CA GLY A 10 3.31 -5.91 19.68
C GLY A 10 3.28 -5.07 18.39
N GLY A 11 4.38 -5.04 17.65
CA GLY A 11 4.43 -4.42 16.33
C GLY A 11 3.60 -5.14 15.28
N LEU A 12 3.52 -6.48 15.33
CA LEU A 12 2.64 -7.28 14.47
C LEU A 12 1.16 -7.05 14.81
N ASP A 13 0.80 -6.96 16.11
CA ASP A 13 -0.57 -6.69 16.56
C ASP A 13 -1.07 -5.33 16.05
N LEU A 14 -0.24 -4.29 16.14
CA LEU A 14 -0.56 -2.96 15.59
C LEU A 14 -0.68 -2.99 14.05
N LEU A 15 0.24 -3.69 13.38
CA LEU A 15 0.20 -3.80 11.92
C LEU A 15 -1.04 -4.54 11.43
N HIS A 16 -1.48 -5.57 12.16
CA HIS A 16 -2.72 -6.28 11.89
C HIS A 16 -3.95 -5.35 12.00
N GLY A 17 -4.02 -4.52 13.06
CA GLY A 17 -5.05 -3.50 13.21
C GLY A 17 -5.00 -2.45 12.11
N ALA A 18 -3.79 -1.99 11.73
CA ALA A 18 -3.60 -1.02 10.66
C ALA A 18 -4.16 -1.50 9.31
N HIS A 19 -4.00 -2.79 8.97
CA HIS A 19 -4.58 -3.34 7.73
C HIS A 19 -6.11 -3.32 7.72
N ARG A 20 -6.75 -3.59 8.86
CA ARG A 20 -8.22 -3.46 8.97
C ARG A 20 -8.67 -2.01 8.78
N GLN A 21 -7.96 -1.07 9.41
CA GLN A 21 -8.23 0.37 9.26
C GLN A 21 -8.01 0.83 7.80
N GLY A 22 -6.90 0.43 7.17
CA GLY A 22 -6.58 0.76 5.78
C GLY A 22 -7.59 0.19 4.77
N ALA A 23 -8.06 -1.05 4.95
CA ALA A 23 -9.09 -1.65 4.11
C ALA A 23 -10.42 -0.90 4.21
N ALA A 24 -10.83 -0.54 5.43
CA ALA A 24 -12.03 0.25 5.68
C ALA A 24 -11.92 1.65 5.05
N GLN A 25 -10.77 2.32 5.19
CA GLN A 25 -10.55 3.65 4.61
C GLN A 25 -10.55 3.59 3.07
N ALA A 26 -9.88 2.64 2.45
CA ALA A 26 -9.89 2.48 1.00
C ALA A 26 -11.31 2.27 0.46
N THR A 27 -12.15 1.52 1.19
CA THR A 27 -13.55 1.32 0.84
C THR A 27 -14.37 2.61 0.95
N ARG A 28 -14.13 3.45 1.97
CA ARG A 28 -14.79 4.76 2.11
C ARG A 28 -14.37 5.70 0.99
N ASN A 29 -13.06 5.81 0.72
CA ASN A 29 -12.51 6.67 -0.31
C ASN A 29 -12.99 6.27 -1.71
N ASN A 30 -13.18 4.98 -1.99
CA ASN A 30 -13.72 4.50 -3.27
C ASN A 30 -15.12 5.05 -3.56
N LYS A 31 -15.96 5.22 -2.54
CA LYS A 31 -17.33 5.75 -2.71
C LYS A 31 -17.32 7.21 -3.15
N THR A 32 -16.35 8.00 -2.74
CA THR A 32 -16.26 9.43 -3.01
C THR A 32 -15.31 9.78 -4.16
N ALA A 33 -14.40 8.91 -4.52
CA ALA A 33 -13.50 9.08 -5.66
C ALA A 33 -14.29 9.20 -6.97
N THR A 34 -13.84 10.05 -7.88
CA THR A 34 -14.47 10.27 -9.18
C THR A 34 -13.65 9.72 -10.33
N LEU A 35 -12.32 9.69 -10.20
CA LEU A 35 -11.42 9.20 -11.22
C LEU A 35 -11.50 7.66 -11.32
N PRO A 36 -11.87 7.09 -12.50
CA PRO A 36 -12.04 5.64 -12.66
C PRO A 36 -10.78 4.84 -12.27
N LYS A 37 -9.60 5.36 -12.61
CA LYS A 37 -8.32 4.72 -12.27
C LYS A 37 -8.08 4.69 -10.76
N LEU A 38 -8.40 5.77 -10.05
CA LEU A 38 -8.30 5.82 -8.59
C LEU A 38 -9.28 4.85 -7.93
N LYS A 39 -10.54 4.79 -8.40
CA LYS A 39 -11.52 3.81 -7.91
C LYS A 39 -10.99 2.38 -8.03
N GLN A 40 -10.45 2.04 -9.19
CA GLN A 40 -9.85 0.71 -9.42
C GLN A 40 -8.69 0.44 -8.46
N MET A 41 -7.83 1.43 -8.21
CA MET A 41 -6.71 1.29 -7.27
C MET A 41 -7.18 1.14 -5.82
N LEU A 42 -8.19 1.90 -5.40
CA LEU A 42 -8.75 1.83 -4.05
C LEU A 42 -9.46 0.49 -3.80
N GLU A 43 -10.21 -0.02 -4.78
CA GLU A 43 -10.82 -1.35 -4.70
C GLU A 43 -9.76 -2.46 -4.62
N ALA A 44 -8.75 -2.39 -5.47
CA ALA A 44 -7.62 -3.33 -5.42
C ALA A 44 -6.88 -3.24 -4.09
N GLY A 45 -6.66 -2.03 -3.58
CA GLY A 45 -6.01 -1.78 -2.29
C GLY A 45 -6.80 -2.35 -1.11
N SER A 46 -8.14 -2.21 -1.10
CA SER A 46 -8.99 -2.82 -0.07
C SER A 46 -8.84 -4.35 -0.08
N LYS A 47 -8.92 -5.00 -1.24
CA LYS A 47 -8.73 -6.45 -1.39
C LYS A 47 -7.31 -6.87 -0.98
N GLN A 48 -6.31 -6.10 -1.36
CA GLN A 48 -4.91 -6.39 -1.03
C GLN A 48 -4.64 -6.31 0.48
N ASN A 49 -5.26 -5.35 1.19
CA ASN A 49 -5.17 -5.27 2.64
C ASN A 49 -5.68 -6.55 3.32
N ILE A 50 -6.75 -7.17 2.80
CA ILE A 50 -7.28 -8.43 3.32
C ILE A 50 -6.27 -9.56 3.11
N VAL A 51 -5.72 -9.69 1.90
CA VAL A 51 -4.70 -10.72 1.59
C VAL A 51 -3.43 -10.53 2.46
N GLN A 52 -3.06 -9.29 2.75
CA GLN A 52 -1.92 -8.99 3.60
C GLN A 52 -2.21 -9.26 5.07
N LEU A 53 -3.46 -9.10 5.49
CA LEU A 53 -3.94 -9.49 6.82
C LEU A 53 -3.84 -11.01 7.03
N GLU A 54 -4.37 -11.80 6.10
CA GLU A 54 -4.25 -13.26 6.12
C GLU A 54 -2.78 -13.71 6.17
N ARG A 55 -1.91 -13.01 5.46
CA ARG A 55 -0.46 -13.28 5.51
C ARG A 55 0.17 -12.92 6.85
N LEU A 56 -0.34 -11.92 7.56
CA LEU A 56 0.07 -11.64 8.93
C LEU A 56 -0.37 -12.74 9.89
N ASP A 57 -1.56 -13.32 9.70
CA ASP A 57 -1.99 -14.48 10.46
C ASP A 57 -1.02 -15.66 10.25
N GLU A 58 -0.56 -15.90 9.01
CA GLU A 58 0.49 -16.88 8.74
C GLU A 58 1.82 -16.54 9.43
N VAL A 59 2.15 -15.25 9.63
CA VAL A 59 3.33 -14.84 10.42
C VAL A 59 3.15 -15.21 11.87
N PHE A 60 2.00 -14.90 12.50
CA PHE A 60 1.67 -15.27 13.87
C PHE A 60 1.74 -16.79 14.09
N ASP A 61 1.14 -17.57 13.20
CA ASP A 61 1.19 -19.03 13.25
C ASP A 61 2.64 -19.54 13.18
N SER A 62 3.48 -18.93 12.34
CA SER A 62 4.86 -19.36 12.14
C SER A 62 5.77 -19.12 13.33
N ILE A 63 5.37 -18.25 14.25
CA ILE A 63 6.11 -17.92 15.48
C ILE A 63 5.43 -18.48 16.74
N GLY A 64 4.29 -19.18 16.59
CA GLY A 64 3.55 -19.80 17.68
C GLY A 64 2.89 -18.80 18.63
N VAL A 65 2.42 -17.65 18.12
CA VAL A 65 1.79 -16.58 18.90
C VAL A 65 0.37 -16.35 18.38
N ARG A 66 -0.58 -16.13 19.27
CA ARG A 66 -1.94 -15.70 18.88
C ARG A 66 -1.95 -14.20 18.66
N PRO A 67 -2.56 -13.71 17.56
CA PRO A 67 -2.73 -12.27 17.37
C PRO A 67 -3.63 -11.65 18.46
N ASP A 68 -3.22 -10.49 18.96
CA ASP A 68 -4.03 -9.60 19.81
C ASP A 68 -4.17 -8.24 19.09
N PRO A 69 -4.96 -8.18 18.01
CA PRO A 69 -4.98 -7.06 17.11
C PRO A 69 -5.61 -5.83 17.74
N ARG A 70 -4.84 -4.74 17.77
CA ARG A 70 -5.24 -3.42 18.27
C ARG A 70 -5.24 -2.42 17.13
N ASN A 71 -6.12 -1.41 17.18
CA ASN A 71 -6.04 -0.30 16.25
C ASN A 71 -4.68 0.38 16.38
N ASP A 72 -4.06 0.66 15.23
CA ASP A 72 -2.82 1.43 15.18
C ASP A 72 -3.15 2.93 15.22
N PRO A 73 -2.71 3.68 16.26
CA PRO A 73 -3.02 5.10 16.38
C PRO A 73 -2.43 5.95 15.25
N ALA A 74 -1.28 5.55 14.68
CA ALA A 74 -0.69 6.29 13.58
C ALA A 74 -1.49 6.08 12.28
N MET A 75 -1.95 4.85 12.00
CA MET A 75 -2.85 4.60 10.87
C MET A 75 -4.19 5.31 11.07
N GLN A 76 -4.73 5.33 12.29
CA GLN A 76 -5.95 6.09 12.59
C GLN A 76 -5.76 7.57 12.28
N GLY A 77 -4.66 8.18 12.71
CA GLY A 77 -4.34 9.56 12.40
C GLY A 77 -4.24 9.85 10.91
N ILE A 78 -3.68 8.92 10.12
CA ILE A 78 -3.64 9.02 8.65
C ILE A 78 -5.06 9.02 8.07
N CYS A 79 -5.93 8.12 8.54
CA CYS A 79 -7.33 8.06 8.11
C CYS A 79 -8.10 9.33 8.47
N ASP A 80 -7.97 9.79 9.70
CA ASP A 80 -8.67 10.99 10.20
C ASP A 80 -8.24 12.25 9.44
N LEU A 81 -6.95 12.40 9.15
CA LEU A 81 -6.44 13.50 8.34
C LEU A 81 -6.94 13.45 6.90
N ASN A 82 -6.97 12.28 6.28
CA ASN A 82 -7.54 12.11 4.95
C ASN A 82 -9.00 12.57 4.90
N GLU A 83 -9.82 12.15 5.85
CA GLU A 83 -11.23 12.55 5.93
C GLU A 83 -11.38 14.05 6.18
N ALA A 84 -10.58 14.61 7.08
CA ALA A 84 -10.60 16.03 7.40
C ALA A 84 -10.19 16.91 6.20
N GLU A 85 -9.17 16.50 5.44
CA GLU A 85 -8.75 17.24 4.24
C GLU A 85 -9.80 17.14 3.12
N ILE A 86 -10.36 15.96 2.88
CA ILE A 86 -11.45 15.78 1.91
C ILE A 86 -12.64 16.68 2.26
N ALA A 87 -12.99 16.82 3.54
CA ALA A 87 -14.12 17.64 3.97
C ALA A 87 -13.92 19.14 3.73
N LYS A 88 -12.67 19.62 3.66
CA LYS A 88 -12.35 21.03 3.38
C LYS A 88 -12.45 21.39 1.89
N HIS A 89 -12.42 20.42 1.00
CA HIS A 89 -12.34 20.63 -0.43
C HIS A 89 -13.64 20.24 -1.14
N GLY A 90 -14.28 21.21 -1.82
CA GLY A 90 -15.53 21.00 -2.55
C GLY A 90 -15.35 20.36 -3.92
N ASP A 91 -14.19 20.59 -4.57
CA ASP A 91 -13.90 20.06 -5.91
C ASP A 91 -13.59 18.56 -5.86
N ALA A 92 -14.24 17.81 -6.75
CA ALA A 92 -14.06 16.37 -6.88
C ALA A 92 -12.63 15.98 -7.28
N ALA A 93 -11.99 16.76 -8.14
CA ALA A 93 -10.63 16.48 -8.59
C ALA A 93 -9.58 16.79 -7.50
N ASP A 94 -9.86 17.76 -6.61
CA ASP A 94 -9.01 17.99 -5.44
C ASP A 94 -9.14 16.84 -4.44
N ARG A 95 -10.35 16.35 -4.19
CA ARG A 95 -10.58 15.18 -3.35
C ARG A 95 -9.89 13.92 -3.88
N ASP A 96 -9.86 13.72 -5.21
CA ASP A 96 -9.14 12.62 -5.81
C ASP A 96 -7.62 12.74 -5.59
N LEU A 97 -7.04 13.94 -5.69
CA LEU A 97 -5.61 14.18 -5.38
C LEU A 97 -5.30 13.94 -3.90
N ILE A 98 -6.15 14.39 -2.98
CA ILE A 98 -6.02 14.13 -1.54
C ILE A 98 -6.05 12.62 -1.27
N ASN A 99 -6.96 11.89 -1.89
CA ASN A 99 -7.02 10.42 -1.75
C ASN A 99 -5.75 9.73 -2.23
N ILE A 100 -5.13 10.23 -3.30
CA ILE A 100 -3.86 9.68 -3.82
C ILE A 100 -2.72 9.99 -2.84
N GLU A 101 -2.62 11.23 -2.36
CA GLU A 101 -1.62 11.67 -1.39
C GLU A 101 -1.66 10.81 -0.11
N TYR A 102 -2.84 10.68 0.51
CA TYR A 102 -2.99 9.88 1.72
C TYR A 102 -2.84 8.37 1.46
N GLY A 103 -3.12 7.91 0.25
CA GLY A 103 -2.77 6.56 -0.20
C GLY A 103 -1.26 6.32 -0.18
N GLN A 104 -0.46 7.32 -0.61
CA GLN A 104 1.01 7.27 -0.51
C GLN A 104 1.49 7.33 0.93
N VAL A 105 0.94 8.24 1.76
CA VAL A 105 1.28 8.32 3.19
C VAL A 105 1.05 6.96 3.88
N ALA A 106 -0.08 6.31 3.63
CA ALA A 106 -0.37 4.98 4.14
C ALA A 106 0.62 3.91 3.60
N ALA A 107 0.98 3.96 2.32
CA ALA A 107 1.96 3.04 1.75
C ALA A 107 3.34 3.21 2.41
N HIS A 108 3.80 4.44 2.65
CA HIS A 108 5.05 4.71 3.35
C HIS A 108 5.02 4.25 4.81
N PHE A 109 3.88 4.43 5.50
CA PHE A 109 3.68 3.86 6.84
C PHE A 109 3.89 2.34 6.82
N TYR A 110 3.25 1.61 5.91
CA TYR A 110 3.42 0.16 5.79
C TYR A 110 4.85 -0.23 5.41
N ILE A 111 5.50 0.48 4.49
CA ILE A 111 6.91 0.22 4.11
C ILE A 111 7.82 0.32 5.34
N ALA A 112 7.64 1.35 6.18
CA ALA A 112 8.43 1.52 7.39
C ALA A 112 8.16 0.38 8.40
N ARG A 113 6.89 0.05 8.65
CA ARG A 113 6.48 -1.02 9.58
C ARG A 113 6.99 -2.39 9.14
N TYR A 114 6.71 -2.79 7.90
CA TYR A 114 7.16 -4.08 7.36
C TYR A 114 8.69 -4.18 7.32
N GLY A 115 9.38 -3.11 6.94
CA GLY A 115 10.84 -3.06 6.92
C GLY A 115 11.46 -3.30 8.30
N THR A 116 10.88 -2.70 9.34
CA THR A 116 11.33 -2.85 10.72
C THR A 116 11.03 -4.26 11.26
N LEU A 117 9.78 -4.73 11.08
CA LEU A 117 9.36 -6.04 11.57
C LEU A 117 10.11 -7.18 10.87
N ARG A 118 10.39 -7.05 9.57
CA ARG A 118 11.22 -8.02 8.85
C ARG A 118 12.63 -8.14 9.45
N ARG A 119 13.27 -7.01 9.79
CA ARG A 119 14.58 -7.03 10.45
C ARG A 119 14.50 -7.65 11.84
N ALA A 120 13.46 -7.33 12.62
CA ALA A 120 13.25 -7.93 13.93
C ALA A 120 13.01 -9.44 13.83
N ALA A 121 12.20 -9.92 12.89
CA ALA A 121 12.00 -11.34 12.60
C ALA A 121 13.32 -12.05 12.26
N HIS A 122 14.17 -11.42 11.44
CA HIS A 122 15.49 -11.96 11.12
C HIS A 122 16.39 -12.09 12.36
N ALA A 123 16.46 -11.03 13.18
CA ALA A 123 17.25 -11.03 14.41
C ALA A 123 16.76 -12.06 15.44
N LEU A 124 15.47 -12.44 15.40
CA LEU A 124 14.85 -13.46 16.26
C LEU A 124 14.92 -14.88 15.65
N GLY A 125 15.48 -15.04 14.45
CA GLY A 125 15.60 -16.34 13.79
C GLY A 125 14.33 -16.87 13.12
N HIS A 126 13.29 -16.02 12.93
CA HIS A 126 12.00 -16.41 12.36
C HIS A 126 12.02 -16.38 10.82
N ALA A 127 12.73 -17.32 10.19
CA ALA A 127 12.97 -17.34 8.74
C ALA A 127 11.69 -17.35 7.89
N LYS A 128 10.61 -18.02 8.31
CA LYS A 128 9.32 -18.04 7.61
C LYS A 128 8.65 -16.65 7.68
N ALA A 129 8.64 -16.03 8.86
CA ALA A 129 8.11 -14.68 9.06
C ALA A 129 8.85 -13.66 8.18
N VAL A 130 10.19 -13.74 8.09
CA VAL A 130 10.99 -12.88 7.20
C VAL A 130 10.49 -12.92 5.76
N LYS A 131 10.28 -14.13 5.21
CA LYS A 131 9.80 -14.30 3.81
C LYS A 131 8.41 -13.73 3.59
N LEU A 132 7.50 -13.93 4.54
CA LEU A 132 6.12 -13.44 4.47
C LEU A 132 6.09 -11.91 4.53
N LEU A 133 6.81 -11.32 5.48
CA LEU A 133 6.90 -9.86 5.64
C LEU A 133 7.60 -9.19 4.44
N ASP A 134 8.63 -9.81 3.89
CA ASP A 134 9.34 -9.30 2.71
C ASP A 134 8.45 -9.27 1.46
N ARG A 135 7.64 -10.32 1.26
CA ARG A 135 6.66 -10.36 0.16
C ARG A 135 5.69 -9.18 0.23
N THR A 136 5.12 -8.90 1.40
CA THR A 136 4.22 -7.76 1.58
C THR A 136 4.94 -6.42 1.38
N LEU A 137 6.18 -6.30 1.85
CA LEU A 137 6.99 -5.10 1.65
C LEU A 137 7.22 -4.80 0.16
N VAL A 138 7.48 -5.81 -0.67
CA VAL A 138 7.64 -5.67 -2.13
C VAL A 138 6.34 -5.21 -2.77
N GLU A 139 5.21 -5.83 -2.41
CA GLU A 139 3.87 -5.47 -2.89
C GLU A 139 3.52 -4.00 -2.53
N THR A 140 3.78 -3.59 -1.29
CA THR A 140 3.49 -2.23 -0.82
C THR A 140 4.31 -1.17 -1.57
N ARG A 141 5.59 -1.45 -1.85
CA ARG A 141 6.41 -0.55 -2.68
C ARG A 141 5.90 -0.42 -4.12
N ALA A 142 5.27 -1.44 -4.66
CA ALA A 142 4.64 -1.35 -5.97
C ALA A 142 3.38 -0.46 -5.94
N ILE A 143 2.60 -0.54 -4.87
CA ILE A 143 1.43 0.32 -4.65
C ILE A 143 1.85 1.79 -4.52
N ASP A 144 2.89 2.08 -3.73
CA ASP A 144 3.44 3.42 -3.57
C ASP A 144 3.83 4.05 -4.92
N ARG A 145 4.59 3.31 -5.74
CA ARG A 145 4.94 3.77 -7.09
C ARG A 145 3.73 4.02 -7.98
N ALA A 146 2.69 3.19 -7.86
CA ALA A 146 1.48 3.37 -8.66
C ALA A 146 0.71 4.65 -8.26
N PHE A 147 0.65 4.99 -6.98
CA PHE A 147 0.10 6.26 -6.52
C PHE A 147 0.92 7.45 -6.99
N THR A 148 2.26 7.39 -6.90
CA THR A 148 3.15 8.43 -7.43
C THR A 148 2.87 8.71 -8.90
N GLN A 149 2.85 7.66 -9.74
CA GLN A 149 2.59 7.79 -11.17
C GLN A 149 1.21 8.39 -11.48
N LEU A 150 0.19 8.03 -10.71
CA LEU A 150 -1.14 8.59 -10.89
C LEU A 150 -1.19 10.06 -10.50
N TYR A 151 -0.54 10.43 -9.39
CA TYR A 151 -0.44 11.82 -8.92
C TYR A 151 0.24 12.72 -9.97
N ASP A 152 1.42 12.30 -10.45
CA ASP A 152 2.19 13.02 -11.47
C ASP A 152 1.39 13.22 -12.75
N HIS A 153 0.68 12.16 -13.20
CA HIS A 153 -0.18 12.24 -14.38
C HIS A 153 -1.30 13.26 -14.23
N LEU A 154 -1.93 13.33 -13.06
CA LEU A 154 -3.02 14.30 -12.82
C LEU A 154 -2.51 15.73 -12.72
N LEU A 155 -1.38 15.94 -12.05
CA LEU A 155 -0.76 17.27 -11.95
C LEU A 155 -0.33 17.80 -13.31
N SER A 156 0.32 16.98 -14.13
CA SER A 156 0.76 17.38 -15.47
C SER A 156 -0.41 17.83 -16.36
N ARG A 157 -1.55 17.15 -16.27
CA ARG A 157 -2.77 17.54 -17.00
C ARG A 157 -3.35 18.87 -16.51
N ARG A 158 -3.32 19.12 -15.21
CA ARG A 158 -3.82 20.38 -14.62
C ARG A 158 -2.94 21.57 -15.00
N THR A 159 -1.62 21.40 -14.97
CA THR A 159 -0.66 22.44 -15.38
C THR A 159 -0.77 22.74 -16.87
N SER A 160 -0.84 21.74 -17.72
CA SER A 160 -1.02 21.93 -19.17
C SER A 160 -2.34 22.62 -19.54
N SER A 161 -3.40 22.40 -18.76
CA SER A 161 -4.68 23.09 -18.95
C SER A 161 -4.66 24.56 -18.50
N ARG A 162 -3.86 24.90 -17.48
CA ARG A 162 -3.69 26.29 -16.97
C ARG A 162 -2.71 27.14 -17.78
N TYR A 163 -1.71 26.49 -18.41
CA TYR A 163 -0.64 27.13 -19.16
C TYR A 163 -0.46 26.47 -20.54
N PRO A 164 -1.32 26.81 -21.53
CA PRO A 164 -1.33 26.12 -22.84
C PRO A 164 -0.06 26.29 -23.69
N GLY A 165 0.93 27.06 -23.23
CA GLY A 165 2.18 27.35 -23.96
C GLY A 165 3.45 26.77 -23.35
N GLU A 166 3.42 26.21 -22.16
CA GLU A 166 4.58 25.55 -21.55
C GLU A 166 4.50 24.04 -21.73
N THR A 167 5.29 23.53 -22.68
CA THR A 167 5.41 22.09 -22.96
C THR A 167 5.97 21.39 -21.73
N ALA A 168 5.12 20.66 -21.01
CA ALA A 168 5.44 19.78 -19.89
C ALA A 168 6.37 18.60 -20.26
N LEU A 169 7.04 18.65 -21.43
CA LEU A 169 7.90 17.59 -21.97
C LEU A 169 9.30 17.55 -21.35
N ALA A 170 9.72 18.57 -20.64
CA ALA A 170 11.11 18.64 -20.15
C ALA A 170 11.32 18.03 -18.76
N THR A 171 10.29 17.90 -17.92
CA THR A 171 10.46 17.54 -16.51
C THR A 171 10.40 16.03 -16.25
N THR A 172 9.59 15.30 -17.01
CA THR A 172 9.39 13.86 -16.74
C THR A 172 10.56 13.00 -17.25
N ALA A 173 11.22 13.43 -18.33
CA ALA A 173 12.39 12.72 -18.87
C ALA A 173 13.67 12.92 -18.05
N ALA A 174 13.77 14.03 -17.32
CA ALA A 174 14.95 14.38 -16.54
C ALA A 174 14.99 13.71 -15.15
N MET A 175 13.84 13.34 -14.57
CA MET A 175 13.78 12.78 -13.22
C MET A 175 13.88 11.26 -13.15
N HIS A 176 13.64 10.53 -14.24
CA HIS A 176 13.68 9.07 -14.24
C HIS A 176 14.25 8.47 -15.54
N PRO A 177 15.57 8.51 -15.77
CA PRO A 177 16.18 8.00 -17.01
C PRO A 177 16.20 6.46 -17.14
N GLY A 178 15.41 5.71 -16.37
CA GLY A 178 15.49 4.24 -16.36
C GLY A 178 14.16 3.47 -16.28
N LEU A 179 13.00 4.11 -16.35
CA LEU A 179 11.72 3.43 -16.14
C LEU A 179 10.77 3.52 -17.34
N THR A 180 11.18 2.89 -18.46
CA THR A 180 10.22 2.32 -19.42
C THR A 180 9.80 0.93 -18.92
N VAL A 181 9.04 0.84 -17.86
CA VAL A 181 8.34 -0.39 -17.48
C VAL A 181 6.86 -0.15 -17.72
N GLY A 182 6.36 -0.85 -18.73
CA GLY A 182 4.97 -0.80 -19.15
C GLY A 182 3.99 -1.00 -18.02
N LEU A 183 2.92 -0.24 -18.06
CA LEU A 183 1.73 -0.32 -17.21
C LEU A 183 1.13 -1.73 -17.24
N ALA A 184 1.58 -2.60 -16.35
CA ALA A 184 1.02 -3.93 -16.15
C ALA A 184 0.49 -4.07 -14.71
N LEU A 185 -0.51 -3.23 -14.34
CA LEU A 185 -1.35 -3.53 -13.16
C LEU A 185 -2.18 -4.82 -13.38
N GLY A 186 -2.25 -5.35 -14.62
CA GLY A 186 -2.74 -6.70 -14.91
C GLY A 186 -1.72 -7.81 -14.64
N GLY A 187 -0.41 -7.51 -14.57
CA GLY A 187 0.64 -8.50 -14.42
C GLY A 187 0.82 -9.05 -13.01
N VAL A 188 0.48 -8.29 -11.98
CA VAL A 188 0.64 -8.74 -10.58
C VAL A 188 -0.42 -9.79 -10.21
N LEU A 189 -1.63 -9.69 -10.77
CA LEU A 189 -2.66 -10.71 -10.62
C LEU A 189 -2.38 -11.97 -11.48
N ALA A 190 -1.71 -11.82 -12.64
CA ALA A 190 -1.35 -12.95 -13.50
C ALA A 190 -0.19 -13.78 -12.93
N ALA A 191 0.77 -13.19 -12.23
CA ALA A 191 1.87 -13.92 -11.61
C ALA A 191 1.41 -14.86 -10.48
N ALA A 192 0.41 -14.46 -9.71
CA ALA A 192 -0.18 -15.32 -8.67
C ALA A 192 -0.95 -16.51 -9.26
N ALA A 193 -1.60 -16.34 -10.42
CA ALA A 193 -2.33 -17.41 -11.12
C ALA A 193 -1.38 -18.43 -11.79
N LEU A 194 -0.25 -17.99 -12.32
CA LEU A 194 0.73 -18.87 -12.97
C LEU A 194 1.48 -19.77 -11.99
N VAL A 195 1.72 -19.30 -10.76
CA VAL A 195 2.34 -20.15 -9.71
C VAL A 195 1.38 -21.26 -9.26
N LYS A 196 0.06 -21.05 -9.29
CA LYS A 196 -0.94 -22.04 -8.94
C LYS A 196 -1.15 -23.08 -10.06
N ALA A 197 -1.04 -22.67 -11.33
CA ALA A 197 -1.17 -23.58 -12.48
C ALA A 197 0.06 -24.47 -12.71
N GLY A 198 1.27 -24.02 -12.35
CA GLY A 198 2.51 -24.80 -12.48
C GLY A 198 2.64 -25.97 -11.50
N ARG A 199 1.87 -25.97 -10.39
CA ARG A 199 1.86 -27.07 -9.41
C ARG A 199 0.92 -28.24 -9.73
N SER A 200 0.00 -28.06 -10.69
CA SER A 200 -0.98 -29.11 -11.06
C SER A 200 -0.50 -30.05 -12.15
N LYS A 201 0.67 -29.85 -12.77
CA LYS A 201 1.19 -30.71 -13.88
C LYS A 201 2.38 -31.58 -13.49
N ARG A 202 2.65 -31.80 -12.21
CA ARG A 202 3.63 -32.79 -11.74
C ARG A 202 2.99 -33.68 -10.66
N ARG A 203 2.07 -34.52 -11.07
CA ARG A 203 1.75 -35.80 -10.46
C ARG A 203 1.43 -36.78 -11.58
#